data_c5da2bf38d2796db514afc0d91cdc2fd
#
_entry.id   c5da2bf38d2796db514afc0d91cdc2fd
#
_cell.length_a   1.000
_cell.length_b   1.000
_cell.length_c   1.000
_cell.angle_alpha   90.00
_cell.angle_beta   90.00
_cell.angle_gamma   90.00
#
_symmetry.space_group_name_H-M   'P 1'
#
loop_
_entity.id
_entity.type
_entity.pdbx_description
1 polymer ?
#
loop_
_entity_poly.entity_id
_entity_poly.type
_entity_poly.pdbx_seq_one_letter_code
_entity_poly.pdbx_strand_id
1 'polypeptide(L)'
;MGKFKPLEVQALERIGKNWSKSKLTREGHLQHTKEFAIYVAKRFGLERIEHLKPGHVQAYVAHLHERGLNHGTIANRLASVRQLAQAIGKANIVERTNDAYGVMRTRMNPVIADRDKIDQIKSELKTMADNGDRVAMMTYAASLLRDAFGLRAKESIMSAVMIQHEGKLFLRVEGAKGGRTRDLEIKTPDQLSAAHNIEKVAALLGSATGRVIPPELSLKEAYNAQRALWASLGGTRENRTHMHAQRHDHLQVMHANGATNAEMMKQAGHGEDRSPGHYIPK
;
A
#
# COMPACT_ATOMS: atom_id res chain seq x y z
N MET A 1 -4.67 17.15 39.96
CA MET A 1 -4.77 15.88 39.26
C MET A 1 -6.20 15.75 38.74
N GLY A 2 -6.41 15.59 37.42
CA GLY A 2 -7.73 15.49 36.82
C GLY A 2 -8.49 14.27 37.36
N LYS A 3 -9.79 14.42 37.56
CA LYS A 3 -10.71 13.38 38.08
C LYS A 3 -10.89 12.20 37.11
N PHE A 4 -10.47 12.35 35.85
CA PHE A 4 -10.65 11.38 34.77
C PHE A 4 -9.32 11.02 34.10
N LYS A 5 -9.25 9.80 33.51
CA LYS A 5 -8.13 9.42 32.61
C LYS A 5 -8.04 10.40 31.44
N PRO A 6 -6.84 10.61 30.85
CA PRO A 6 -6.71 11.38 29.62
C PRO A 6 -7.69 10.91 28.54
N LEU A 7 -8.25 11.85 27.76
CA LEU A 7 -9.31 11.54 26.80
C LEU A 7 -8.90 10.53 25.73
N GLU A 8 -7.64 10.57 25.30
CA GLU A 8 -7.07 9.60 24.37
C GLU A 8 -7.01 8.18 24.95
N VAL A 9 -6.77 8.06 26.24
CA VAL A 9 -6.79 6.74 26.94
C VAL A 9 -8.21 6.20 26.96
N GLN A 10 -9.19 7.03 27.35
CA GLN A 10 -10.60 6.66 27.31
C GLN A 10 -11.03 6.21 25.90
N ALA A 11 -10.66 6.97 24.87
CA ALA A 11 -10.99 6.67 23.48
C ALA A 11 -10.43 5.31 23.02
N LEU A 12 -9.17 5.02 23.35
CA LEU A 12 -8.51 3.75 23.01
C LEU A 12 -9.11 2.56 23.77
N GLU A 13 -9.48 2.74 25.04
CA GLU A 13 -10.16 1.72 25.83
C GLU A 13 -11.55 1.38 25.23
N ARG A 14 -12.31 2.37 24.76
CA ARG A 14 -13.64 2.18 24.15
C ARG A 14 -13.57 1.46 22.80
N ILE A 15 -12.60 1.79 21.96
CA ILE A 15 -12.42 1.09 20.68
C ILE A 15 -12.03 -0.38 20.89
N GLY A 16 -11.30 -0.69 21.95
CA GLY A 16 -10.90 -2.06 22.26
C GLY A 16 -9.81 -2.62 21.33
N LYS A 17 -9.53 -3.92 21.48
CA LYS A 17 -8.42 -4.59 20.77
C LYS A 17 -8.87 -5.60 19.72
N ASN A 18 -10.14 -6.00 19.70
CA ASN A 18 -10.66 -7.09 18.87
C ASN A 18 -11.20 -6.56 17.54
N TRP A 19 -10.31 -6.45 16.56
CA TRP A 19 -10.67 -6.01 15.22
C TRP A 19 -10.29 -7.06 14.20
N SER A 20 -11.18 -7.38 13.28
CA SER A 20 -10.95 -8.28 12.13
C SER A 20 -10.10 -7.64 11.02
N LYS A 21 -9.18 -6.73 11.35
CA LYS A 21 -8.35 -5.99 10.38
C LYS A 21 -6.87 -6.30 10.56
N SER A 22 -6.07 -6.04 9.52
CA SER A 22 -4.62 -6.21 9.59
C SER A 22 -4.00 -5.35 10.71
N LYS A 23 -2.86 -5.80 11.24
CA LYS A 23 -2.13 -5.09 12.31
C LYS A 23 -1.88 -3.62 11.95
N LEU A 24 -1.37 -3.34 10.74
CA LEU A 24 -1.10 -1.97 10.29
C LEU A 24 -2.36 -1.10 10.18
N THR A 25 -3.47 -1.69 9.75
CA THR A 25 -4.76 -0.97 9.70
C THR A 25 -5.24 -0.61 11.10
N ARG A 26 -5.08 -1.54 12.06
CA ARG A 26 -5.42 -1.28 13.47
C ARG A 26 -4.56 -0.17 14.06
N GLU A 27 -3.25 -0.25 13.89
CA GLU A 27 -2.31 0.77 14.37
C GLU A 27 -2.66 2.16 13.81
N GLY A 28 -2.96 2.25 12.51
CA GLY A 28 -3.40 3.49 11.88
C GLY A 28 -4.69 4.05 12.49
N HIS A 29 -5.69 3.20 12.70
CA HIS A 29 -6.94 3.63 13.36
C HIS A 29 -6.72 4.08 14.81
N LEU A 30 -5.93 3.36 15.59
CA LEU A 30 -5.61 3.74 16.98
C LEU A 30 -4.89 5.08 17.02
N GLN A 31 -3.92 5.30 16.13
CA GLN A 31 -3.20 6.57 16.04
C GLN A 31 -4.14 7.74 15.69
N HIS A 32 -5.00 7.58 14.68
CA HIS A 32 -5.95 8.61 14.28
C HIS A 32 -6.98 8.92 15.40
N THR A 33 -7.43 7.88 16.10
CA THR A 33 -8.33 8.04 17.26
C THR A 33 -7.67 8.82 18.39
N LYS A 34 -6.40 8.49 18.69
CA LYS A 34 -5.60 9.21 19.67
C LYS A 34 -5.43 10.69 19.30
N GLU A 35 -5.07 10.98 18.03
CA GLU A 35 -4.94 12.35 17.54
C GLU A 35 -6.24 13.16 17.69
N PHE A 36 -7.39 12.56 17.32
CA PHE A 36 -8.70 13.18 17.48
C PHE A 36 -9.01 13.50 18.96
N ALA A 37 -8.84 12.52 19.84
CA ALA A 37 -9.12 12.69 21.27
C ALA A 37 -8.24 13.78 21.91
N ILE A 38 -6.94 13.81 21.58
CA ILE A 38 -6.01 14.85 22.04
C ILE A 38 -6.46 16.24 21.52
N TYR A 39 -6.85 16.33 20.24
CA TYR A 39 -7.34 17.58 19.67
C TYR A 39 -8.56 18.11 20.43
N VAL A 40 -9.56 17.25 20.64
CA VAL A 40 -10.81 17.63 21.32
C VAL A 40 -10.54 18.01 22.79
N ALA A 41 -9.71 17.26 23.48
CA ALA A 41 -9.33 17.60 24.86
C ALA A 41 -8.67 18.99 24.94
N LYS A 42 -7.70 19.26 24.07
CA LYS A 42 -6.97 20.55 24.06
C LYS A 42 -7.83 21.71 23.60
N ARG A 43 -8.68 21.53 22.58
CA ARG A 43 -9.45 22.62 21.98
C ARG A 43 -10.70 22.99 22.78
N PHE A 44 -11.33 22.02 23.43
CA PHE A 44 -12.63 22.18 24.09
C PHE A 44 -12.63 21.88 25.58
N GLY A 45 -11.48 21.49 26.15
CA GLY A 45 -11.40 21.09 27.57
C GLY A 45 -12.22 19.85 27.89
N LEU A 46 -12.46 18.96 26.88
CA LEU A 46 -13.31 17.79 27.06
C LEU A 46 -12.61 16.75 27.95
N GLU A 47 -13.23 16.41 29.07
CA GLU A 47 -12.69 15.45 30.05
C GLU A 47 -13.24 14.03 29.89
N ARG A 48 -14.43 13.86 29.29
CA ARG A 48 -15.11 12.58 29.12
C ARG A 48 -15.47 12.31 27.67
N ILE A 49 -15.10 11.13 27.19
CA ILE A 49 -15.30 10.75 25.78
C ILE A 49 -16.80 10.65 25.41
N GLU A 50 -17.64 10.32 26.38
CA GLU A 50 -19.09 10.25 26.21
C GLU A 50 -19.73 11.64 25.92
N HIS A 51 -19.02 12.73 26.18
CA HIS A 51 -19.50 14.09 25.92
C HIS A 51 -19.17 14.59 24.51
N LEU A 52 -18.64 13.73 23.64
CA LEU A 52 -18.44 14.07 22.24
C LEU A 52 -19.77 14.52 21.57
N LYS A 53 -19.67 15.53 20.70
CA LYS A 53 -20.78 16.15 19.96
C LYS A 53 -20.40 16.32 18.48
N PRO A 54 -21.38 16.50 17.56
CA PRO A 54 -21.10 16.75 16.15
C PRO A 54 -20.15 17.93 15.91
N GLY A 55 -20.28 19.05 16.66
CA GLY A 55 -19.40 20.20 16.53
C GLY A 55 -17.94 19.92 16.80
N HIS A 56 -17.60 18.94 17.66
CA HIS A 56 -16.21 18.53 17.86
C HIS A 56 -15.62 17.85 16.62
N VAL A 57 -16.43 17.07 15.90
CA VAL A 57 -16.01 16.41 14.66
C VAL A 57 -15.84 17.42 13.54
N GLN A 58 -16.80 18.37 13.40
CA GLN A 58 -16.72 19.44 12.42
C GLN A 58 -15.46 20.30 12.62
N ALA A 59 -15.19 20.72 13.85
CA ALA A 59 -14.01 21.50 14.18
C ALA A 59 -12.71 20.73 13.92
N TYR A 60 -12.69 19.42 14.20
CA TYR A 60 -11.52 18.59 13.87
C TYR A 60 -11.29 18.51 12.35
N VAL A 61 -12.35 18.33 11.56
CA VAL A 61 -12.20 18.29 10.10
C VAL A 61 -11.73 19.63 9.56
N ALA A 62 -12.28 20.75 10.04
CA ALA A 62 -11.80 22.08 9.68
C ALA A 62 -10.30 22.24 9.98
N HIS A 63 -9.86 21.83 11.17
CA HIS A 63 -8.45 21.81 11.55
C HIS A 63 -7.58 20.96 10.60
N LEU A 64 -8.07 19.81 10.14
CA LEU A 64 -7.34 18.99 9.17
C LEU A 64 -7.21 19.65 7.80
N HIS A 65 -8.24 20.39 7.36
CA HIS A 65 -8.19 21.22 6.14
C HIS A 65 -7.20 22.37 6.28
N GLU A 66 -7.22 23.11 7.40
CA GLU A 66 -6.28 24.19 7.69
C GLU A 66 -4.81 23.71 7.67
N ARG A 67 -4.56 22.46 8.08
CA ARG A 67 -3.25 21.82 7.98
C ARG A 67 -2.86 21.38 6.57
N GLY A 68 -3.71 21.61 5.57
CA GLY A 68 -3.44 21.23 4.19
C GLY A 68 -3.46 19.72 3.91
N LEU A 69 -4.11 18.91 4.76
CA LEU A 69 -4.19 17.47 4.50
C LEU A 69 -5.09 17.19 3.30
N ASN A 70 -4.66 16.24 2.45
CA ASN A 70 -5.48 15.83 1.31
C ASN A 70 -6.74 15.07 1.75
N HIS A 71 -7.79 15.13 0.93
CA HIS A 71 -9.10 14.54 1.23
C HIS A 71 -9.05 13.04 1.54
N GLY A 72 -8.15 12.27 0.90
CA GLY A 72 -7.97 10.85 1.20
C GLY A 72 -7.45 10.61 2.62
N THR A 73 -6.54 11.46 3.10
CA THR A 73 -6.01 11.42 4.46
C THR A 73 -7.09 11.81 5.48
N ILE A 74 -7.87 12.86 5.20
CA ILE A 74 -8.99 13.28 6.05
C ILE A 74 -10.06 12.18 6.12
N ALA A 75 -10.41 11.57 5.00
CA ALA A 75 -11.37 10.47 4.95
C ALA A 75 -10.94 9.26 5.80
N ASN A 76 -9.64 8.93 5.82
CA ASN A 76 -9.12 7.87 6.69
C ASN A 76 -9.24 8.23 8.18
N ARG A 77 -9.00 9.49 8.55
CA ARG A 77 -9.19 9.97 9.93
C ARG A 77 -10.67 9.94 10.33
N LEU A 78 -11.57 10.39 9.46
CA LEU A 78 -13.02 10.30 9.67
C LEU A 78 -13.50 8.86 9.85
N ALA A 79 -12.93 7.90 9.12
CA ALA A 79 -13.25 6.49 9.34
C ALA A 79 -12.91 6.02 10.76
N SER A 80 -11.81 6.51 11.34
CA SER A 80 -11.43 6.22 12.72
C SER A 80 -12.37 6.90 13.74
N VAL A 81 -12.77 8.15 13.47
CA VAL A 81 -13.72 8.89 14.32
C VAL A 81 -15.10 8.23 14.30
N ARG A 82 -15.58 7.75 13.13
CA ARG A 82 -16.83 6.96 13.03
C ARG A 82 -16.77 5.70 13.87
N GLN A 83 -15.63 5.00 13.85
CA GLN A 83 -15.45 3.79 14.65
C GLN A 83 -15.48 4.10 16.15
N LEU A 84 -14.83 5.18 16.58
CA LEU A 84 -14.94 5.64 17.97
C LEU A 84 -16.37 6.01 18.35
N ALA A 85 -17.08 6.78 17.50
CA ALA A 85 -18.46 7.17 17.71
C ALA A 85 -19.39 5.94 17.87
N GLN A 86 -19.20 4.91 17.06
CA GLN A 86 -19.91 3.63 17.20
C GLN A 86 -19.59 2.96 18.54
N ALA A 87 -18.29 2.89 18.91
CA ALA A 87 -17.85 2.23 20.14
C ALA A 87 -18.39 2.89 21.43
N ILE A 88 -18.70 4.19 21.38
CA ILE A 88 -19.32 4.91 22.51
C ILE A 88 -20.83 5.05 22.40
N GLY A 89 -21.47 4.36 21.45
CA GLY A 89 -22.92 4.40 21.23
C GLY A 89 -23.47 5.70 20.63
N LYS A 90 -22.62 6.50 19.99
CA LYS A 90 -22.97 7.82 19.43
C LYS A 90 -22.69 7.92 17.94
N ALA A 91 -23.06 6.91 17.16
CA ALA A 91 -22.81 6.90 15.73
C ALA A 91 -23.35 8.14 14.98
N ASN A 92 -24.39 8.77 15.51
CA ASN A 92 -25.05 9.95 14.95
C ASN A 92 -24.27 11.27 15.05
N ILE A 93 -23.17 11.31 15.84
CA ILE A 93 -22.34 12.53 15.91
C ILE A 93 -21.40 12.71 14.72
N VAL A 94 -21.29 11.71 13.86
CA VAL A 94 -20.45 11.73 12.66
C VAL A 94 -21.33 11.45 11.44
N GLU A 95 -21.29 12.33 10.45
CA GLU A 95 -22.03 12.14 9.21
C GLU A 95 -21.63 10.84 8.51
N ARG A 96 -22.62 10.19 7.86
CA ARG A 96 -22.40 8.89 7.19
C ARG A 96 -21.44 8.99 6.02
N THR A 97 -21.50 10.10 5.29
CA THR A 97 -20.69 10.34 4.10
C THR A 97 -19.59 11.37 4.37
N ASN A 98 -18.56 11.38 3.54
CA ASN A 98 -17.45 12.32 3.70
C ASN A 98 -17.73 13.68 3.04
N ASP A 99 -18.59 13.71 2.03
CA ASP A 99 -19.01 14.90 1.29
C ASP A 99 -19.70 15.92 2.21
N ALA A 100 -20.45 15.46 3.23
CA ALA A 100 -21.01 16.32 4.26
C ALA A 100 -19.95 17.17 5.01
N TYR A 101 -18.69 16.78 4.94
CA TYR A 101 -17.53 17.51 5.47
C TYR A 101 -16.69 18.20 4.39
N GLY A 102 -17.17 18.30 3.16
CA GLY A 102 -16.39 18.80 2.02
C GLY A 102 -15.22 17.89 1.62
N VAL A 103 -15.23 16.63 2.07
CA VAL A 103 -14.15 15.67 1.83
C VAL A 103 -14.53 14.77 0.67
N MET A 104 -14.18 15.18 -0.54
CA MET A 104 -14.40 14.38 -1.73
C MET A 104 -13.12 13.65 -2.12
N ARG A 105 -13.15 12.32 -2.21
CA ARG A 105 -12.07 11.57 -2.87
C ARG A 105 -12.13 11.86 -4.36
N THR A 106 -11.35 12.82 -4.79
CA THR A 106 -11.01 12.88 -6.22
C THR A 106 -10.28 11.58 -6.57
N ARG A 107 -10.76 10.84 -7.55
CA ARG A 107 -9.98 9.76 -8.15
C ARG A 107 -8.68 10.40 -8.63
N MET A 108 -7.56 9.98 -8.06
CA MET A 108 -6.27 10.37 -8.62
C MET A 108 -6.23 9.83 -10.04
N ASN A 109 -5.86 10.68 -10.98
CA ASN A 109 -5.61 10.25 -12.36
C ASN A 109 -4.58 9.11 -12.32
N PRO A 110 -4.76 8.06 -13.13
CA PRO A 110 -3.77 7.00 -13.21
C PRO A 110 -2.40 7.60 -13.55
N VAL A 111 -1.38 7.08 -12.90
CA VAL A 111 -0.01 7.54 -13.14
C VAL A 111 0.43 7.02 -14.51
N ILE A 112 0.80 7.92 -15.38
CA ILE A 112 1.55 7.57 -16.60
C ILE A 112 3.02 7.51 -16.19
N ALA A 113 3.59 6.32 -16.23
CA ALA A 113 4.97 6.09 -15.84
C ALA A 113 5.95 6.75 -16.81
N ASP A 114 7.03 7.31 -16.27
CA ASP A 114 8.17 7.78 -17.06
C ASP A 114 9.10 6.57 -17.29
N ARG A 115 8.92 5.89 -18.43
CA ARG A 115 9.62 4.65 -18.76
C ARG A 115 11.12 4.84 -18.91
N ASP A 116 11.55 5.90 -19.56
CA ASP A 116 12.98 6.16 -19.79
C ASP A 116 13.72 6.30 -18.45
N LYS A 117 13.14 7.05 -17.53
CA LYS A 117 13.72 7.18 -16.18
C LYS A 117 13.65 5.88 -15.37
N ILE A 118 12.60 5.08 -15.51
CA ILE A 118 12.53 3.75 -14.87
C ILE A 118 13.65 2.87 -15.40
N ASP A 119 13.91 2.87 -16.69
CA ASP A 119 14.98 2.07 -17.30
C ASP A 119 16.38 2.57 -16.91
N GLN A 120 16.57 3.89 -16.72
CA GLN A 120 17.79 4.45 -16.12
C GLN A 120 18.00 3.91 -14.69
N ILE A 121 16.99 3.98 -13.82
CA ILE A 121 17.05 3.44 -12.46
C ILE A 121 17.41 1.95 -12.47
N LYS A 122 16.82 1.17 -13.39
CA LYS A 122 17.12 -0.27 -13.52
C LYS A 122 18.57 -0.51 -13.98
N SER A 123 19.08 0.32 -14.87
CA SER A 123 20.48 0.26 -15.32
C SER A 123 21.45 0.51 -14.17
N GLU A 124 21.19 1.53 -13.35
CA GLU A 124 22.01 1.83 -12.16
C GLU A 124 21.94 0.69 -11.15
N LEU A 125 20.74 0.17 -10.88
CA LEU A 125 20.54 -0.98 -10.00
C LEU A 125 21.28 -2.21 -10.49
N LYS A 126 21.28 -2.45 -11.81
CA LYS A 126 22.03 -3.56 -12.40
C LYS A 126 23.51 -3.40 -12.18
N THR A 127 24.07 -2.21 -12.40
CA THR A 127 25.49 -1.92 -12.15
C THR A 127 25.87 -2.15 -10.68
N MET A 128 25.04 -1.67 -9.75
CA MET A 128 25.26 -1.92 -8.31
C MET A 128 25.18 -3.41 -7.96
N ALA A 129 24.21 -4.12 -8.54
CA ALA A 129 24.04 -5.56 -8.35
C ALA A 129 25.24 -6.36 -8.88
N ASP A 130 25.75 -6.00 -10.07
CA ASP A 130 26.93 -6.62 -10.68
C ASP A 130 28.19 -6.37 -9.82
N ASN A 131 28.26 -5.27 -9.08
CA ASN A 131 29.29 -4.95 -8.10
C ASN A 131 29.09 -5.60 -6.72
N GLY A 132 28.09 -6.46 -6.56
CA GLY A 132 27.88 -7.25 -5.35
C GLY A 132 26.95 -6.63 -4.30
N ASP A 133 26.31 -5.49 -4.57
CA ASP A 133 25.30 -4.92 -3.66
C ASP A 133 24.06 -5.82 -3.59
N ARG A 134 23.87 -6.47 -2.45
CA ARG A 134 22.79 -7.46 -2.23
C ARG A 134 21.41 -6.83 -2.25
N VAL A 135 21.26 -5.57 -1.77
CA VAL A 135 19.99 -4.83 -1.82
C VAL A 135 19.68 -4.42 -3.25
N ALA A 136 20.68 -4.04 -4.02
CA ALA A 136 20.51 -3.74 -5.45
C ALA A 136 20.17 -4.99 -6.25
N MET A 137 20.78 -6.16 -5.99
CA MET A 137 20.42 -7.44 -6.60
C MET A 137 18.93 -7.74 -6.37
N MET A 138 18.48 -7.70 -5.12
CA MET A 138 17.06 -7.89 -4.76
C MET A 138 16.16 -6.88 -5.47
N THR A 139 16.52 -5.59 -5.43
CA THR A 139 15.69 -4.49 -5.96
C THR A 139 15.57 -4.56 -7.47
N TYR A 140 16.67 -4.87 -8.15
CA TYR A 140 16.70 -5.06 -9.61
C TYR A 140 15.83 -6.23 -10.05
N ALA A 141 16.05 -7.42 -9.48
CA ALA A 141 15.24 -8.60 -9.81
C ALA A 141 13.75 -8.38 -9.54
N ALA A 142 13.42 -7.77 -8.39
CA ALA A 142 12.04 -7.41 -8.06
C ALA A 142 11.45 -6.38 -9.04
N SER A 143 12.27 -5.47 -9.60
CA SER A 143 11.81 -4.49 -10.59
C SER A 143 11.42 -5.14 -11.92
N LEU A 144 12.18 -6.14 -12.36
CA LEU A 144 11.86 -6.94 -13.55
C LEU A 144 10.51 -7.67 -13.38
N LEU A 145 10.24 -8.24 -12.20
CA LEU A 145 8.92 -8.85 -11.93
C LEU A 145 7.79 -7.82 -11.93
N ARG A 146 8.04 -6.61 -11.42
CA ARG A 146 7.02 -5.54 -11.44
C ARG A 146 6.68 -5.12 -12.87
N ASP A 147 7.66 -5.03 -13.74
CA ASP A 147 7.44 -4.73 -15.16
C ASP A 147 6.70 -5.87 -15.86
N ALA A 148 7.17 -7.10 -15.71
CA ALA A 148 6.65 -8.26 -16.43
C ALA A 148 5.28 -8.75 -15.96
N PHE A 149 4.95 -8.56 -14.65
CA PHE A 149 3.73 -9.09 -14.06
C PHE A 149 2.85 -8.05 -13.32
N GLY A 150 3.25 -6.79 -13.26
CA GLY A 150 2.50 -5.76 -12.56
C GLY A 150 2.40 -5.96 -11.04
N LEU A 151 3.37 -6.60 -10.40
CA LEU A 151 3.34 -6.94 -8.99
C LEU A 151 3.43 -5.70 -8.09
N ARG A 152 2.86 -5.79 -6.87
CA ARG A 152 3.14 -4.79 -5.83
C ARG A 152 4.59 -4.93 -5.36
N ALA A 153 5.20 -3.83 -4.93
CA ALA A 153 6.59 -3.82 -4.49
C ALA A 153 6.91 -4.88 -3.41
N LYS A 154 5.98 -5.16 -2.51
CA LYS A 154 6.17 -6.20 -1.50
C LYS A 154 5.98 -7.61 -2.07
N GLU A 155 5.04 -7.80 -2.99
CA GLU A 155 4.83 -9.07 -3.68
C GLU A 155 6.07 -9.46 -4.47
N SER A 156 6.71 -8.51 -5.16
CA SER A 156 7.87 -8.80 -6.02
C SER A 156 9.12 -9.31 -5.28
N ILE A 157 9.28 -9.03 -3.99
CA ILE A 157 10.38 -9.60 -3.18
C ILE A 157 9.98 -10.90 -2.45
N MET A 158 8.69 -11.24 -2.45
CA MET A 158 8.14 -12.44 -1.82
C MET A 158 7.87 -13.57 -2.81
N SER A 159 8.01 -13.33 -4.12
CA SER A 159 7.51 -14.22 -5.18
C SER A 159 8.65 -14.64 -6.10
N ALA A 160 9.43 -15.63 -5.67
CA ALA A 160 10.59 -16.15 -6.39
C ALA A 160 10.46 -17.66 -6.68
N VAL A 161 9.26 -18.15 -6.98
CA VAL A 161 9.00 -19.56 -7.31
C VAL A 161 8.23 -19.66 -8.60
N MET A 162 8.77 -20.38 -9.56
CA MET A 162 8.02 -20.91 -10.69
C MET A 162 7.42 -22.26 -10.37
N ILE A 163 6.23 -22.49 -10.87
CA ILE A 163 5.54 -23.79 -10.79
C ILE A 163 5.08 -24.22 -12.18
N GLN A 164 4.97 -25.52 -12.39
CA GLN A 164 4.40 -26.08 -13.61
C GLN A 164 3.07 -26.78 -13.30
N HIS A 165 2.06 -26.50 -14.08
CA HIS A 165 0.76 -27.16 -14.01
C HIS A 165 0.19 -27.32 -15.43
N GLU A 166 -0.29 -28.51 -15.77
CA GLU A 166 -0.85 -28.84 -17.09
C GLU A 166 0.03 -28.39 -18.28
N GLY A 167 1.34 -28.59 -18.16
CA GLY A 167 2.30 -28.25 -19.20
C GLY A 167 2.60 -26.74 -19.32
N LYS A 168 2.00 -25.89 -18.50
CA LYS A 168 2.21 -24.44 -18.48
C LYS A 168 3.05 -24.01 -17.28
N LEU A 169 3.82 -22.94 -17.46
CA LEU A 169 4.61 -22.34 -16.41
C LEU A 169 3.85 -21.16 -15.78
N PHE A 170 3.98 -21.04 -14.46
CA PHE A 170 3.38 -19.96 -13.68
C PHE A 170 4.39 -19.39 -12.69
N LEU A 171 4.32 -18.08 -12.47
CA LEU A 171 4.91 -17.44 -11.31
C LEU A 171 3.93 -17.53 -10.13
N ARG A 172 4.34 -18.15 -9.02
CA ARG A 172 3.56 -18.13 -7.78
C ARG A 172 3.77 -16.83 -7.04
N VAL A 173 2.71 -16.04 -6.95
CA VAL A 173 2.74 -14.72 -6.30
C VAL A 173 2.19 -14.82 -4.89
N GLU A 174 3.04 -14.54 -3.91
CA GLU A 174 2.65 -14.45 -2.51
C GLU A 174 1.96 -13.11 -2.24
N GLY A 175 0.70 -13.16 -1.81
CA GLY A 175 -0.14 -11.98 -1.62
C GLY A 175 0.30 -11.11 -0.44
N ALA A 176 0.66 -9.86 -0.70
CA ALA A 176 1.07 -8.92 0.35
C ALA A 176 -0.09 -8.32 1.14
N LYS A 177 -1.30 -8.23 0.54
CA LYS A 177 -2.49 -7.67 1.16
C LYS A 177 -3.59 -8.73 1.22
N GLY A 178 -3.89 -9.18 2.43
CA GLY A 178 -4.89 -10.23 2.64
C GLY A 178 -4.38 -11.66 2.41
N GLY A 179 -3.07 -11.85 2.14
CA GLY A 179 -2.41 -13.16 2.10
C GLY A 179 -2.85 -14.10 0.98
N ARG A 180 -3.58 -13.62 -0.02
CA ARG A 180 -4.04 -14.47 -1.13
C ARG A 180 -2.91 -14.73 -2.11
N THR A 181 -2.45 -15.96 -2.13
CA THR A 181 -1.55 -16.49 -3.16
C THR A 181 -2.30 -16.60 -4.49
N ARG A 182 -1.63 -16.31 -5.59
CA ARG A 182 -2.14 -16.51 -6.95
C ARG A 182 -1.04 -16.96 -7.88
N ASP A 183 -1.39 -17.76 -8.85
CA ASP A 183 -0.49 -18.24 -9.87
C ASP A 183 -0.75 -17.45 -11.16
N LEU A 184 0.27 -16.76 -11.66
CA LEU A 184 0.24 -15.96 -12.89
C LEU A 184 0.93 -16.74 -14.00
N GLU A 185 0.19 -17.08 -15.06
CA GLU A 185 0.71 -17.80 -16.22
C GLU A 185 1.83 -16.98 -16.90
N ILE A 186 2.93 -17.63 -17.20
CA ILE A 186 4.07 -17.07 -17.94
C ILE A 186 3.77 -17.24 -19.43
N LYS A 187 3.46 -16.13 -20.11
CA LYS A 187 3.00 -16.13 -21.51
C LYS A 187 3.99 -15.49 -22.47
N THR A 188 4.93 -14.69 -21.96
CA THR A 188 5.87 -13.93 -22.79
C THR A 188 7.32 -14.24 -22.45
N PRO A 189 8.26 -14.05 -23.41
CA PRO A 189 9.69 -14.19 -23.13
C PRO A 189 10.18 -13.30 -21.98
N ASP A 190 9.66 -12.07 -21.86
CA ASP A 190 10.02 -11.14 -20.79
C ASP A 190 9.58 -11.65 -19.42
N GLN A 191 8.38 -12.24 -19.33
CA GLN A 191 7.90 -12.87 -18.09
C GLN A 191 8.76 -14.05 -17.70
N LEU A 192 9.16 -14.89 -18.65
CA LEU A 192 10.03 -16.04 -18.41
C LEU A 192 11.42 -15.57 -17.96
N SER A 193 11.99 -14.58 -18.64
CA SER A 193 13.28 -14.01 -18.29
C SER A 193 13.27 -13.40 -16.87
N ALA A 194 12.23 -12.64 -16.52
CA ALA A 194 12.08 -12.06 -15.19
C ALA A 194 11.93 -13.14 -14.11
N ALA A 195 11.17 -14.20 -14.37
CA ALA A 195 10.97 -15.31 -13.45
C ALA A 195 12.26 -16.11 -13.23
N HIS A 196 13.02 -16.42 -14.27
CA HIS A 196 14.33 -17.08 -14.13
C HIS A 196 15.35 -16.19 -13.42
N ASN A 197 15.34 -14.87 -13.72
CA ASN A 197 16.24 -13.94 -13.06
C ASN A 197 16.02 -13.90 -11.55
N ILE A 198 14.76 -13.84 -11.09
CA ILE A 198 14.48 -13.78 -9.66
C ILE A 198 14.84 -15.06 -8.91
N GLU A 199 14.66 -16.22 -9.52
CA GLU A 199 15.10 -17.51 -8.95
C GLU A 199 16.62 -17.56 -8.82
N LYS A 200 17.34 -17.17 -9.89
CA LYS A 200 18.81 -17.08 -9.89
C LYS A 200 19.31 -16.15 -8.79
N VAL A 201 18.73 -14.95 -8.70
CA VAL A 201 19.14 -13.97 -7.67
C VAL A 201 18.80 -14.46 -6.26
N ALA A 202 17.66 -15.10 -6.07
CA ALA A 202 17.29 -15.70 -4.79
C ALA A 202 18.32 -16.76 -4.33
N ALA A 203 18.77 -17.60 -5.27
CA ALA A 203 19.83 -18.58 -5.01
C ALA A 203 21.18 -17.92 -4.67
N LEU A 204 21.60 -16.91 -5.45
CA LEU A 204 22.85 -16.16 -5.21
C LEU A 204 22.87 -15.45 -3.85
N LEU A 205 21.72 -14.93 -3.42
CA LEU A 205 21.58 -14.28 -2.12
C LEU A 205 21.51 -15.29 -0.96
N GLY A 206 21.29 -16.56 -1.22
CA GLY A 206 20.99 -17.56 -0.17
C GLY A 206 19.67 -17.27 0.54
N SER A 207 18.70 -16.75 -0.20
CA SER A 207 17.40 -16.34 0.34
C SER A 207 16.59 -17.55 0.84
N ALA A 208 15.71 -17.32 1.81
CA ALA A 208 14.73 -18.32 2.21
C ALA A 208 13.82 -18.70 1.03
N THR A 209 13.36 -19.95 0.99
CA THR A 209 12.53 -20.50 -0.08
C THR A 209 11.39 -19.58 -0.49
N GLY A 210 11.26 -19.32 -1.77
CA GLY A 210 10.19 -18.53 -2.37
C GLY A 210 10.34 -17.02 -2.28
N ARG A 211 11.49 -16.51 -1.80
CA ARG A 211 11.75 -15.06 -1.65
C ARG A 211 13.08 -14.68 -2.27
N VAL A 212 13.23 -13.38 -2.59
CA VAL A 212 14.49 -12.80 -3.07
C VAL A 212 15.03 -11.80 -2.04
N ILE A 213 15.04 -12.20 -0.78
CA ILE A 213 15.42 -11.33 0.34
C ILE A 213 16.76 -11.82 0.90
N PRO A 214 17.78 -10.94 1.03
CA PRO A 214 19.01 -11.28 1.73
C PRO A 214 18.73 -11.84 3.12
N PRO A 215 19.35 -12.97 3.54
CA PRO A 215 19.02 -13.67 4.79
C PRO A 215 19.13 -12.81 6.05
N GLU A 216 20.01 -11.83 6.03
CA GLU A 216 20.23 -10.86 7.12
C GLU A 216 19.08 -9.86 7.31
N LEU A 217 18.16 -9.75 6.33
CA LEU A 217 17.04 -8.80 6.38
C LEU A 217 15.72 -9.49 6.67
N SER A 218 14.97 -8.93 7.59
CA SER A 218 13.54 -9.24 7.70
C SER A 218 12.77 -8.70 6.49
N LEU A 219 11.57 -9.23 6.22
CA LEU A 219 10.70 -8.74 5.15
C LEU A 219 10.42 -7.23 5.25
N LYS A 220 10.33 -6.68 6.46
CA LYS A 220 10.09 -5.25 6.68
C LYS A 220 11.32 -4.43 6.30
N GLU A 221 12.50 -4.87 6.72
CA GLU A 221 13.77 -4.22 6.40
C GLU A 221 14.07 -4.28 4.91
N ALA A 222 13.91 -5.43 4.28
CA ALA A 222 14.05 -5.60 2.83
C ALA A 222 13.12 -4.68 2.04
N TYR A 223 11.84 -4.61 2.44
CA TYR A 223 10.88 -3.70 1.82
C TYR A 223 11.25 -2.23 1.99
N ASN A 224 11.78 -1.83 3.15
CA ASN A 224 12.23 -0.46 3.39
C ASN A 224 13.52 -0.16 2.64
N ALA A 225 14.47 -1.10 2.62
CA ALA A 225 15.74 -0.95 1.90
C ALA A 225 15.52 -0.78 0.39
N GLN A 226 14.68 -1.63 -0.25
CA GLN A 226 14.37 -1.45 -1.66
C GLN A 226 13.68 -0.12 -1.95
N ARG A 227 12.79 0.36 -1.05
CA ARG A 227 12.13 1.67 -1.22
C ARG A 227 13.14 2.82 -1.14
N ALA A 228 14.02 2.77 -0.17
CA ALA A 228 15.05 3.79 0.03
C ALA A 228 16.00 3.84 -1.16
N LEU A 229 16.51 2.68 -1.59
CA LEU A 229 17.41 2.59 -2.74
C LEU A 229 16.72 3.05 -4.03
N TRP A 230 15.47 2.60 -4.30
CA TRP A 230 14.71 3.04 -5.47
C TRP A 230 14.49 4.56 -5.47
N ALA A 231 14.18 5.14 -4.30
CA ALA A 231 13.97 6.58 -4.16
C ALA A 231 15.27 7.39 -4.32
N SER A 232 16.42 6.89 -3.83
CA SER A 232 17.73 7.57 -3.98
C SER A 232 18.18 7.65 -5.44
N LEU A 233 17.72 6.73 -6.29
CA LEU A 233 17.96 6.72 -7.74
C LEU A 233 16.88 7.51 -8.53
N GLY A 234 16.07 8.33 -7.86
CA GLY A 234 15.06 9.15 -8.51
C GLY A 234 13.67 8.47 -8.67
N GLY A 235 13.47 7.33 -8.02
CA GLY A 235 12.21 6.58 -8.06
C GLY A 235 11.11 7.20 -7.22
N THR A 236 10.66 8.42 -7.55
CA THR A 236 9.72 9.25 -6.79
C THR A 236 8.36 9.41 -7.49
N ARG A 237 7.40 10.03 -6.78
CA ARG A 237 6.09 10.37 -7.36
C ARG A 237 6.18 11.54 -8.32
N GLU A 238 7.01 12.52 -7.98
CA GLU A 238 7.27 13.72 -8.78
C GLU A 238 7.80 13.33 -10.16
N ASN A 239 8.71 12.36 -10.19
CA ASN A 239 9.28 11.81 -11.43
C ASN A 239 8.37 10.80 -12.14
N ARG A 240 7.23 10.43 -11.56
CA ARG A 240 6.33 9.36 -12.05
C ARG A 240 7.01 7.99 -12.19
N THR A 241 8.02 7.74 -11.35
CA THR A 241 8.89 6.55 -11.38
C THR A 241 8.82 5.71 -10.09
N HIS A 242 7.94 6.08 -9.14
CA HIS A 242 7.80 5.31 -7.91
C HIS A 242 7.41 3.85 -8.23
N MET A 243 7.80 2.88 -7.41
CA MET A 243 7.63 1.44 -7.67
C MET A 243 6.21 1.03 -8.07
N HIS A 244 5.17 1.75 -7.63
CA HIS A 244 3.79 1.47 -8.03
C HIS A 244 3.47 1.98 -9.46
N ALA A 245 4.29 2.88 -10.02
CA ALA A 245 4.13 3.34 -11.40
C ALA A 245 4.33 2.21 -12.41
N GLN A 246 5.29 1.30 -12.16
CA GLN A 246 5.49 0.11 -13.00
C GLN A 246 4.22 -0.76 -13.08
N ARG A 247 3.49 -0.90 -11.97
CA ARG A 247 2.22 -1.62 -11.97
C ARG A 247 1.11 -0.88 -12.72
N HIS A 248 1.05 0.45 -12.61
CA HIS A 248 0.12 1.25 -13.43
C HIS A 248 0.38 1.02 -14.91
N ASP A 249 1.61 1.13 -15.32
CA ASP A 249 2.04 0.95 -16.68
C ASP A 249 1.71 -0.46 -17.21
N HIS A 250 2.07 -1.50 -16.47
CA HIS A 250 1.75 -2.88 -16.85
C HIS A 250 0.24 -3.09 -17.10
N LEU A 251 -0.61 -2.59 -16.20
CA LEU A 251 -2.07 -2.73 -16.34
C LEU A 251 -2.63 -1.86 -17.48
N GLN A 252 -2.01 -0.70 -17.74
CA GLN A 252 -2.36 0.13 -18.90
C GLN A 252 -2.01 -0.55 -20.22
N VAL A 253 -0.83 -1.17 -20.31
CA VAL A 253 -0.43 -1.98 -21.46
C VAL A 253 -1.37 -3.17 -21.66
N MET A 254 -1.72 -3.90 -20.60
CA MET A 254 -2.71 -4.98 -20.68
C MET A 254 -4.05 -4.47 -21.24
N HIS A 255 -4.54 -3.36 -20.73
CA HIS A 255 -5.79 -2.76 -21.20
C HIS A 255 -5.72 -2.35 -22.67
N ALA A 256 -4.64 -1.66 -23.08
CA ALA A 256 -4.41 -1.26 -24.46
C ALA A 256 -4.35 -2.47 -25.42
N ASN A 257 -3.89 -3.62 -24.93
CA ASN A 257 -3.86 -4.89 -25.67
C ASN A 257 -5.18 -5.68 -25.57
N GLY A 258 -6.27 -5.06 -25.09
CA GLY A 258 -7.61 -5.65 -25.08
C GLY A 258 -7.90 -6.58 -23.89
N ALA A 259 -7.07 -6.59 -22.84
CA ALA A 259 -7.37 -7.39 -21.67
C ALA A 259 -8.66 -6.94 -20.99
N THR A 260 -9.47 -7.90 -20.62
CA THR A 260 -10.72 -7.69 -19.89
C THR A 260 -10.47 -7.22 -18.44
N ASN A 261 -11.48 -6.60 -17.81
CA ASN A 261 -11.40 -6.24 -16.39
C ASN A 261 -11.12 -7.46 -15.50
N ALA A 262 -11.69 -8.63 -15.82
CA ALA A 262 -11.47 -9.86 -15.05
C ALA A 262 -10.01 -10.33 -15.13
N GLU A 263 -9.39 -10.27 -16.31
CA GLU A 263 -7.97 -10.60 -16.48
C GLU A 263 -7.07 -9.63 -15.73
N MET A 264 -7.34 -8.33 -15.83
CA MET A 264 -6.60 -7.30 -15.08
C MET A 264 -6.77 -7.48 -13.56
N MET A 265 -7.95 -7.84 -13.07
CA MET A 265 -8.20 -8.15 -11.66
C MET A 265 -7.41 -9.36 -11.19
N LYS A 266 -7.41 -10.45 -11.97
CA LYS A 266 -6.63 -11.66 -11.70
C LYS A 266 -5.14 -11.32 -11.63
N GLN A 267 -4.62 -10.62 -12.64
CA GLN A 267 -3.22 -10.18 -12.71
C GLN A 267 -2.86 -9.33 -11.49
N ALA A 268 -3.69 -8.35 -11.18
CA ALA A 268 -3.47 -7.41 -10.09
C ALA A 268 -3.74 -8.01 -8.69
N GLY A 269 -4.40 -9.14 -8.57
CA GLY A 269 -4.84 -9.69 -7.29
C GLY A 269 -5.80 -8.74 -6.56
N HIS A 270 -6.81 -8.26 -7.29
CA HIS A 270 -7.91 -7.46 -6.74
C HIS A 270 -9.12 -8.34 -6.43
N GLY A 271 -9.81 -8.02 -5.34
CA GLY A 271 -11.02 -8.73 -4.93
C GLY A 271 -12.33 -8.06 -5.35
N GLU A 272 -12.28 -6.88 -5.99
CA GLU A 272 -13.46 -6.08 -6.34
C GLU A 272 -13.36 -5.53 -7.77
N ASP A 273 -14.45 -5.56 -8.51
CA ASP A 273 -14.58 -5.17 -9.92
C ASP A 273 -14.23 -3.70 -10.22
N ARG A 274 -14.32 -2.82 -9.23
CA ARG A 274 -14.01 -1.39 -9.37
C ARG A 274 -12.51 -1.08 -9.44
N SER A 275 -11.68 -2.03 -9.08
CA SER A 275 -10.24 -1.79 -8.89
C SER A 275 -9.46 -1.52 -10.17
N PRO A 276 -9.72 -2.18 -11.32
CA PRO A 276 -9.01 -1.88 -12.58
C PRO A 276 -9.16 -0.43 -13.04
N GLY A 277 -10.33 0.17 -12.87
CA GLY A 277 -10.59 1.56 -13.25
C GLY A 277 -9.73 2.62 -12.54
N HIS A 278 -8.93 2.24 -11.53
CA HIS A 278 -7.96 3.14 -10.89
C HIS A 278 -6.65 3.25 -11.67
N TYR A 279 -6.38 2.32 -12.58
CA TYR A 279 -5.13 2.25 -13.35
C TYR A 279 -5.28 2.78 -14.76
N ILE A 280 -6.50 2.87 -15.29
CA ILE A 280 -6.78 3.22 -16.68
C ILE A 280 -7.12 4.70 -16.78
N PRO A 281 -6.42 5.49 -17.62
CA PRO A 281 -6.83 6.85 -17.97
C PRO A 281 -8.23 6.85 -18.58
N LYS A 282 -9.02 7.88 -18.25
CA LYS A 282 -10.32 8.11 -18.89
C LYS A 282 -10.14 8.83 -20.21
#